data_5f096a7b480a7fccc537e7b9a365f792
#
_entry.id   5f096a7b480a7fccc537e7b9a365f792
#
_cell.length_a   1.000
_cell.length_b   1.000
_cell.length_c   1.000
_cell.angle_alpha   90.00
_cell.angle_beta   90.00
_cell.angle_gamma   90.00
#
_symmetry.space_group_name_H-M   'P 1'
#
loop_
_entity.id
_entity.type
_entity.pdbx_description
1 polymer ?
#
loop_
_entity_poly.entity_id
_entity_poly.type
_entity_poly.pdbx_seq_one_letter_code
_entity_poly.pdbx_strand_id
1 'polypeptide(L)'
;MRRDLTPLRPGDTLTVELQLLTSRRADLVADRTRAINRLRGLLTGIFPALERALDLTRTGPLVLVGGYQTPAALRAISPADLATWLRDRKVGAADQLAAAAVAVAHQQSVALPGETLTAQIVATLAGEVVARNRQVRDLDELIEGRFHRHKLAPVVVSLPGIGTLLGAEFLAVTGGELACFGTPDRLAAFAGLAPASWDSGRIRGNRHRPQRYHRRLQRVFYYSALVSIGSCLESRRFYDRKRAEGKRHTQAVLALARRRVNVLWALVRDQRPYRPAPPAADIA
;
A
#
# COMPACT_ATOMS: atom_id res chain seq x y z
N MET A 1 4.92 35.55 24.17
CA MET A 1 4.88 35.39 22.69
C MET A 1 3.60 34.70 22.30
N ARG A 2 2.60 35.41 21.76
CA ARG A 2 1.40 34.80 21.18
C ARG A 2 1.84 34.10 19.90
N ARG A 3 1.67 32.77 19.86
CA ARG A 3 1.77 32.03 18.59
C ARG A 3 0.60 32.49 17.73
N ASP A 4 0.89 33.10 16.59
CA ASP A 4 -0.10 33.40 15.57
C ASP A 4 -0.75 32.10 15.14
N LEU A 5 -1.95 31.84 15.69
CA LEU A 5 -2.78 30.72 15.27
C LEU A 5 -3.29 31.03 13.88
N THR A 6 -2.77 30.35 12.87
CA THR A 6 -3.32 30.41 11.53
C THR A 6 -4.76 29.92 11.59
N PRO A 7 -5.76 30.72 11.21
CA PRO A 7 -7.15 30.28 11.24
C PRO A 7 -7.31 29.05 10.37
N LEU A 8 -7.90 27.98 10.91
CA LEU A 8 -8.33 26.83 10.15
C LEU A 8 -9.36 27.29 9.12
N ARG A 9 -8.97 27.39 7.87
CA ARG A 9 -9.96 27.54 6.79
C ARG A 9 -10.80 26.26 6.76
N PRO A 10 -12.15 26.37 6.69
CA PRO A 10 -12.97 25.20 6.47
C PRO A 10 -12.46 24.50 5.21
N GLY A 11 -11.98 23.26 5.36
CA GLY A 11 -11.54 22.48 4.22
C GLY A 11 -12.68 22.32 3.23
N ASP A 12 -12.38 22.30 1.95
CA ASP A 12 -13.34 21.90 0.92
C ASP A 12 -13.96 20.55 1.34
N THR A 13 -15.29 20.44 1.28
CA THR A 13 -16.04 19.25 1.70
C THR A 13 -15.44 17.96 1.10
N LEU A 14 -15.06 18.00 -0.17
CA LEU A 14 -14.42 16.86 -0.84
C LEU A 14 -13.09 16.46 -0.20
N THR A 15 -12.28 17.42 0.20
CA THR A 15 -11.01 17.16 0.90
C THR A 15 -11.26 16.49 2.25
N VAL A 16 -12.25 16.96 3.02
CA VAL A 16 -12.61 16.34 4.32
C VAL A 16 -13.13 14.93 4.10
N GLU A 17 -14.01 14.70 3.12
CA GLU A 17 -14.49 13.37 2.75
C GLU A 17 -13.33 12.44 2.37
N LEU A 18 -12.39 12.88 1.52
CA LEU A 18 -11.20 12.11 1.15
C LEU A 18 -10.33 11.79 2.37
N GLN A 19 -10.19 12.72 3.31
CA GLN A 19 -9.42 12.51 4.54
C GLN A 19 -10.06 11.42 5.41
N LEU A 20 -11.38 11.45 5.60
CA LEU A 20 -12.12 10.44 6.36
C LEU A 20 -12.02 9.06 5.70
N LEU A 21 -12.33 8.98 4.39
CA LEU A 21 -12.32 7.73 3.65
C LEU A 21 -10.93 7.09 3.59
N THR A 22 -9.89 7.88 3.26
CA THR A 22 -8.52 7.35 3.18
C THR A 22 -7.96 6.97 4.55
N SER A 23 -8.38 7.64 5.64
CA SER A 23 -8.01 7.26 7.01
C SER A 23 -8.67 5.95 7.38
N ARG A 24 -9.98 5.82 7.18
CA ARG A 24 -10.71 4.58 7.45
C ARG A 24 -10.16 3.39 6.65
N ARG A 25 -9.84 3.63 5.36
CA ARG A 25 -9.19 2.61 4.53
C ARG A 25 -7.85 2.15 5.11
N ALA A 26 -7.03 3.09 5.57
CA ALA A 26 -5.72 2.76 6.16
C ALA A 26 -5.88 1.89 7.41
N ASP A 27 -6.87 2.18 8.27
CA ASP A 27 -7.18 1.39 9.46
C ASP A 27 -7.62 -0.03 9.09
N LEU A 28 -8.55 -0.18 8.13
CA LEU A 28 -9.00 -1.49 7.66
C LEU A 28 -7.87 -2.33 7.05
N VAL A 29 -6.97 -1.71 6.29
CA VAL A 29 -5.80 -2.41 5.73
C VAL A 29 -4.85 -2.86 6.83
N ALA A 30 -4.65 -2.06 7.87
CA ALA A 30 -3.84 -2.44 9.04
C ALA A 30 -4.49 -3.59 9.82
N ASP A 31 -5.81 -3.52 10.07
CA ASP A 31 -6.57 -4.58 10.74
C ASP A 31 -6.54 -5.89 9.96
N ARG A 32 -6.73 -5.81 8.64
CA ARG A 32 -6.60 -6.97 7.74
C ARG A 32 -5.22 -7.62 7.86
N THR A 33 -4.16 -6.82 7.83
CA THR A 33 -2.79 -7.34 7.93
C THR A 33 -2.56 -8.03 9.27
N ARG A 34 -3.06 -7.43 10.37
CA ARG A 34 -3.00 -8.06 11.71
C ARG A 34 -3.76 -9.39 11.75
N ALA A 35 -4.96 -9.42 11.15
CA ALA A 35 -5.77 -10.65 11.11
C ALA A 35 -5.10 -11.75 10.29
N ILE A 36 -4.51 -11.43 9.13
CA ILE A 36 -3.74 -12.39 8.31
C ILE A 36 -2.54 -12.94 9.10
N ASN A 37 -1.81 -12.09 9.81
CA ASN A 37 -0.65 -12.54 10.59
C ASN A 37 -1.07 -13.47 11.75
N ARG A 38 -2.19 -13.19 12.42
CA ARG A 38 -2.76 -14.10 13.45
C ARG A 38 -3.19 -15.43 12.82
N LEU A 39 -3.88 -15.36 11.68
CA LEU A 39 -4.32 -16.55 10.93
C LEU A 39 -3.13 -17.44 10.57
N ARG A 40 -2.04 -16.86 10.04
CA ARG A 40 -0.80 -17.56 9.76
C ARG A 40 -0.22 -18.24 10.99
N GLY A 41 -0.11 -17.51 12.11
CA GLY A 41 0.43 -18.04 13.35
C GLY A 41 -0.37 -19.24 13.87
N LEU A 42 -1.70 -19.17 13.84
CA LEU A 42 -2.57 -20.27 14.26
C LEU A 42 -2.47 -21.45 13.29
N LEU A 43 -2.50 -21.21 11.99
CA LEU A 43 -2.41 -22.25 10.98
C LEU A 43 -1.03 -22.95 11.02
N THR A 44 0.06 -22.21 11.24
CA THR A 44 1.39 -22.78 11.47
C THR A 44 1.41 -23.73 12.68
N GLY A 45 0.62 -23.42 13.72
CA GLY A 45 0.52 -24.26 14.93
C GLY A 45 -0.18 -25.59 14.72
N ILE A 46 -1.11 -25.71 13.79
CA ILE A 46 -1.89 -26.94 13.56
C ILE A 46 -1.61 -27.58 12.19
N PHE A 47 -1.29 -26.77 11.17
CA PHE A 47 -1.08 -27.26 9.81
C PHE A 47 -0.01 -26.44 9.06
N PRO A 48 1.27 -26.53 9.45
CA PRO A 48 2.36 -25.73 8.90
C PRO A 48 2.59 -25.97 7.39
N ALA A 49 2.30 -27.16 6.89
CA ALA A 49 2.46 -27.46 5.47
C ALA A 49 1.45 -26.68 4.61
N LEU A 50 0.21 -26.54 5.08
CA LEU A 50 -0.84 -25.75 4.41
C LEU A 50 -0.52 -24.26 4.45
N GLU A 51 -0.04 -23.74 5.59
CA GLU A 51 0.34 -22.30 5.70
C GLU A 51 1.41 -21.94 4.67
N ARG A 52 2.44 -22.78 4.49
CA ARG A 52 3.49 -22.54 3.51
C ARG A 52 3.04 -22.67 2.06
N ALA A 53 2.04 -23.50 1.79
CA ALA A 53 1.49 -23.71 0.45
C ALA A 53 0.54 -22.59 0.00
N LEU A 54 0.00 -21.79 0.93
CA LEU A 54 -1.06 -20.82 0.66
C LEU A 54 -0.61 -19.37 0.76
N ASP A 55 -0.98 -18.58 -0.22
CA ASP A 55 -0.94 -17.12 -0.12
C ASP A 55 -2.23 -16.59 0.53
N LEU A 56 -2.22 -16.47 1.86
CA LEU A 56 -3.36 -15.97 2.64
C LEU A 56 -3.69 -14.49 2.43
N THR A 57 -3.03 -13.80 1.52
CA THR A 57 -3.42 -12.45 1.08
C THR A 57 -4.48 -12.51 -0.01
N ARG A 58 -4.68 -13.68 -0.65
CA ARG A 58 -5.64 -13.90 -1.73
C ARG A 58 -6.96 -14.48 -1.21
N THR A 59 -8.04 -14.16 -1.91
CA THR A 59 -9.39 -14.60 -1.51
C THR A 59 -9.58 -16.11 -1.57
N GLY A 60 -9.06 -16.80 -2.59
CA GLY A 60 -9.23 -18.25 -2.75
C GLY A 60 -8.68 -19.04 -1.57
N PRO A 61 -7.39 -18.89 -1.18
CA PRO A 61 -6.85 -19.49 0.03
C PRO A 61 -7.61 -19.17 1.31
N LEU A 62 -8.14 -17.95 1.46
CA LEU A 62 -8.96 -17.58 2.61
C LEU A 62 -10.29 -18.33 2.65
N VAL A 63 -10.92 -18.50 1.49
CA VAL A 63 -12.14 -19.30 1.35
C VAL A 63 -11.87 -20.75 1.70
N LEU A 64 -10.75 -21.31 1.20
CA LEU A 64 -10.34 -22.67 1.52
C LEU A 64 -10.19 -22.89 3.03
N VAL A 65 -9.37 -22.06 3.71
CA VAL A 65 -9.15 -22.20 5.16
C VAL A 65 -10.37 -21.82 6.00
N GLY A 66 -11.35 -21.12 5.41
CA GLY A 66 -12.66 -20.90 6.02
C GLY A 66 -13.50 -22.17 6.11
N GLY A 67 -13.30 -23.12 5.21
CA GLY A 67 -14.04 -24.40 5.18
C GLY A 67 -13.23 -25.61 5.65
N TYR A 68 -11.92 -25.61 5.40
CA TYR A 68 -11.02 -26.76 5.66
C TYR A 68 -9.76 -26.29 6.36
N GLN A 69 -9.65 -26.55 7.67
CA GLN A 69 -8.58 -26.04 8.52
C GLN A 69 -7.58 -27.11 8.93
N THR A 70 -7.95 -28.40 8.85
CA THR A 70 -7.16 -29.51 9.39
C THR A 70 -6.70 -30.48 8.30
N PRO A 71 -5.57 -31.19 8.51
CA PRO A 71 -5.15 -32.24 7.58
C PRO A 71 -6.21 -33.34 7.42
N ALA A 72 -6.88 -33.73 8.50
CA ALA A 72 -7.93 -34.75 8.47
C ALA A 72 -9.10 -34.36 7.58
N ALA A 73 -9.59 -33.11 7.68
CA ALA A 73 -10.68 -32.63 6.86
C ALA A 73 -10.32 -32.61 5.36
N LEU A 74 -9.10 -32.22 5.02
CA LEU A 74 -8.63 -32.21 3.62
C LEU A 74 -8.31 -33.60 3.07
N ARG A 75 -7.94 -34.56 3.90
CA ARG A 75 -7.79 -35.95 3.45
C ARG A 75 -9.12 -36.67 3.22
N ALA A 76 -10.17 -36.22 3.89
CA ALA A 76 -11.51 -36.80 3.76
C ALA A 76 -12.25 -36.38 2.49
N ILE A 77 -11.75 -35.39 1.73
CA ILE A 77 -12.37 -34.91 0.51
C ILE A 77 -11.48 -35.17 -0.70
N SER A 78 -12.08 -35.52 -1.84
CA SER A 78 -11.32 -35.65 -3.09
C SER A 78 -10.89 -34.28 -3.62
N PRO A 79 -9.77 -34.18 -4.36
CA PRO A 79 -9.39 -32.93 -5.02
C PRO A 79 -10.48 -32.36 -5.96
N ALA A 80 -11.23 -33.25 -6.63
CA ALA A 80 -12.29 -32.86 -7.55
C ALA A 80 -13.50 -32.25 -6.81
N ASP A 81 -13.92 -32.86 -5.70
CA ASP A 81 -15.02 -32.35 -4.89
C ASP A 81 -14.64 -31.02 -4.21
N LEU A 82 -13.41 -30.92 -3.71
CA LEU A 82 -12.88 -29.69 -3.14
C LEU A 82 -12.81 -28.57 -4.21
N ALA A 83 -12.41 -28.89 -5.42
CA ALA A 83 -12.37 -27.93 -6.52
C ALA A 83 -13.79 -27.47 -6.87
N THR A 84 -14.78 -28.36 -6.87
CA THR A 84 -16.18 -28.03 -7.08
C THR A 84 -16.68 -27.11 -5.97
N TRP A 85 -16.43 -27.44 -4.70
CA TRP A 85 -16.78 -26.62 -3.55
C TRP A 85 -16.18 -25.20 -3.62
N LEU A 86 -14.95 -25.08 -4.13
CA LEU A 86 -14.27 -23.79 -4.34
C LEU A 86 -14.90 -23.00 -5.51
N ARG A 87 -15.24 -23.66 -6.62
CA ARG A 87 -15.89 -23.01 -7.78
C ARG A 87 -17.26 -22.46 -7.43
N ASP A 88 -18.05 -23.18 -6.64
CA ASP A 88 -19.34 -22.70 -6.14
C ASP A 88 -19.22 -21.40 -5.34
N ARG A 89 -18.05 -21.18 -4.72
CA ARG A 89 -17.69 -19.96 -3.98
C ARG A 89 -16.93 -18.94 -4.82
N LYS A 90 -16.95 -19.10 -6.15
CA LYS A 90 -16.33 -18.19 -7.14
C LYS A 90 -14.81 -18.02 -6.96
N VAL A 91 -14.15 -19.08 -6.52
CA VAL A 91 -12.69 -19.11 -6.42
C VAL A 91 -12.08 -19.46 -7.78
N GLY A 92 -11.24 -18.59 -8.31
CA GLY A 92 -10.45 -18.86 -9.51
C GLY A 92 -9.30 -19.86 -9.21
N ALA A 93 -8.84 -20.58 -10.25
CA ALA A 93 -7.81 -21.61 -10.13
C ALA A 93 -8.13 -22.67 -9.04
N ALA A 94 -9.41 -23.04 -8.91
CA ALA A 94 -9.92 -23.94 -7.89
C ALA A 94 -9.24 -25.33 -7.94
N ASP A 95 -9.00 -25.88 -9.14
CA ASP A 95 -8.39 -27.20 -9.33
C ASP A 95 -6.95 -27.23 -8.79
N GLN A 96 -6.15 -26.21 -9.11
CA GLN A 96 -4.75 -26.12 -8.63
C GLN A 96 -4.72 -25.94 -7.12
N LEU A 97 -5.61 -25.09 -6.57
CA LEU A 97 -5.66 -24.83 -5.14
C LEU A 97 -6.10 -26.08 -4.36
N ALA A 98 -7.12 -26.81 -4.87
CA ALA A 98 -7.61 -28.06 -4.27
C ALA A 98 -6.55 -29.16 -4.30
N ALA A 99 -5.92 -29.38 -5.44
CA ALA A 99 -4.86 -30.37 -5.58
C ALA A 99 -3.68 -30.08 -4.63
N ALA A 100 -3.22 -28.85 -4.55
CA ALA A 100 -2.15 -28.43 -3.65
C ALA A 100 -2.52 -28.64 -2.17
N ALA A 101 -3.74 -28.27 -1.77
CA ALA A 101 -4.20 -28.39 -0.39
C ALA A 101 -4.32 -29.88 0.06
N VAL A 102 -4.89 -30.73 -0.79
CA VAL A 102 -5.00 -32.16 -0.49
C VAL A 102 -3.63 -32.85 -0.46
N ALA A 103 -2.73 -32.50 -1.39
CA ALA A 103 -1.38 -33.05 -1.44
C ALA A 103 -0.59 -32.77 -0.15
N VAL A 104 -0.65 -31.53 0.39
CA VAL A 104 0.03 -31.21 1.66
C VAL A 104 -0.66 -31.85 2.88
N ALA A 105 -1.96 -32.13 2.81
CA ALA A 105 -2.69 -32.79 3.88
C ALA A 105 -2.24 -34.26 4.07
N HIS A 106 -1.81 -34.93 3.02
CA HIS A 106 -1.24 -36.26 3.10
C HIS A 106 0.16 -36.32 3.73
N GLN A 107 0.85 -35.19 3.84
CA GLN A 107 2.18 -35.10 4.48
C GLN A 107 2.11 -35.02 6.02
N GLN A 108 0.93 -34.78 6.59
CA GLN A 108 0.73 -34.66 8.03
C GLN A 108 -0.32 -35.66 8.52
N SER A 109 0.10 -36.65 9.26
CA SER A 109 -0.78 -37.70 9.83
C SER A 109 -1.18 -37.43 11.28
N VAL A 110 -0.39 -36.61 11.99
CA VAL A 110 -0.55 -36.38 13.44
C VAL A 110 -1.47 -35.18 13.68
N ALA A 111 -2.51 -35.38 14.51
CA ALA A 111 -3.31 -34.29 15.06
C ALA A 111 -2.60 -33.68 16.27
N LEU A 112 -2.60 -32.37 16.37
CA LEU A 112 -1.94 -31.64 17.46
C LEU A 112 -2.93 -31.27 18.57
N PRO A 113 -2.48 -31.17 19.84
CA PRO A 113 -3.35 -30.72 20.92
C PRO A 113 -3.98 -29.35 20.63
N GLY A 114 -5.29 -29.24 20.86
CA GLY A 114 -6.03 -28.00 20.62
C GLY A 114 -6.41 -27.74 19.15
N GLU A 115 -6.14 -28.70 18.23
CA GLU A 115 -6.43 -28.55 16.79
C GLU A 115 -7.88 -28.15 16.52
N THR A 116 -8.86 -28.78 17.17
CA THR A 116 -10.29 -28.50 16.94
C THR A 116 -10.66 -27.06 17.27
N LEU A 117 -10.24 -26.54 18.43
CA LEU A 117 -10.53 -25.17 18.82
C LEU A 117 -9.77 -24.16 17.92
N THR A 118 -8.52 -24.46 17.64
CA THR A 118 -7.70 -23.62 16.74
C THR A 118 -8.30 -23.56 15.33
N ALA A 119 -8.82 -24.68 14.82
CA ALA A 119 -9.51 -24.74 13.52
C ALA A 119 -10.75 -23.82 13.48
N GLN A 120 -11.55 -23.78 14.56
CA GLN A 120 -12.69 -22.87 14.63
C GLN A 120 -12.27 -21.40 14.62
N ILE A 121 -11.20 -21.04 15.35
CA ILE A 121 -10.66 -19.69 15.36
C ILE A 121 -10.10 -19.31 13.96
N VAL A 122 -9.40 -20.24 13.30
CA VAL A 122 -8.90 -20.07 11.93
C VAL A 122 -10.04 -19.78 10.96
N ALA A 123 -11.14 -20.54 11.01
CA ALA A 123 -12.32 -20.34 10.17
C ALA A 123 -12.92 -18.95 10.39
N THR A 124 -13.09 -18.53 11.65
CA THR A 124 -13.62 -17.22 12.01
C THR A 124 -12.72 -16.09 11.48
N LEU A 125 -11.41 -16.16 11.71
CA LEU A 125 -10.45 -15.16 11.25
C LEU A 125 -10.40 -15.09 9.70
N ALA A 126 -10.49 -16.23 9.01
CA ALA A 126 -10.54 -16.24 7.55
C ALA A 126 -11.77 -15.49 7.03
N GLY A 127 -12.94 -15.74 7.62
CA GLY A 127 -14.17 -15.00 7.32
C GLY A 127 -14.04 -13.49 7.57
N GLU A 128 -13.44 -13.10 8.69
CA GLU A 128 -13.18 -11.69 9.01
C GLU A 128 -12.24 -11.02 7.99
N VAL A 129 -11.19 -11.72 7.54
CA VAL A 129 -10.28 -11.19 6.50
C VAL A 129 -11.01 -11.00 5.18
N VAL A 130 -11.86 -11.96 4.78
CA VAL A 130 -12.70 -11.84 3.58
C VAL A 130 -13.65 -10.65 3.67
N ALA A 131 -14.30 -10.46 4.81
CA ALA A 131 -15.17 -9.31 5.05
C ALA A 131 -14.41 -7.97 4.96
N ARG A 132 -13.23 -7.88 5.58
CA ARG A 132 -12.37 -6.69 5.49
C ARG A 132 -11.89 -6.41 4.06
N ASN A 133 -11.59 -7.45 3.28
CA ASN A 133 -11.25 -7.28 1.86
C ASN A 133 -12.39 -6.65 1.07
N ARG A 134 -13.65 -7.00 1.39
CA ARG A 134 -14.83 -6.39 0.78
C ARG A 134 -14.95 -4.91 1.18
N GLN A 135 -14.89 -4.62 2.48
CA GLN A 135 -14.94 -3.24 2.99
C GLN A 135 -13.86 -2.34 2.39
N VAL A 136 -12.65 -2.86 2.17
CA VAL A 136 -11.57 -2.10 1.51
C VAL A 136 -11.92 -1.78 0.08
N ARG A 137 -12.50 -2.73 -0.68
CA ARG A 137 -12.94 -2.48 -2.07
C ARG A 137 -14.05 -1.44 -2.12
N ASP A 138 -15.07 -1.57 -1.26
CA ASP A 138 -16.18 -0.62 -1.19
C ASP A 138 -15.69 0.81 -0.90
N LEU A 139 -14.66 0.96 0.00
CA LEU A 139 -14.02 2.24 0.24
C LEU A 139 -13.18 2.72 -0.94
N ASP A 140 -12.51 1.82 -1.67
CA ASP A 140 -11.73 2.19 -2.86
C ASP A 140 -12.64 2.82 -3.93
N GLU A 141 -13.83 2.26 -4.16
CA GLU A 141 -14.83 2.81 -5.07
C GLU A 141 -15.36 4.19 -4.62
N LEU A 142 -15.63 4.33 -3.31
CA LEU A 142 -16.04 5.63 -2.75
C LEU A 142 -14.94 6.69 -2.87
N ILE A 143 -13.69 6.32 -2.59
CA ILE A 143 -12.54 7.21 -2.73
C ILE A 143 -12.37 7.64 -4.19
N GLU A 144 -12.47 6.70 -5.13
CA GLU A 144 -12.37 6.98 -6.56
C GLU A 144 -13.44 7.98 -7.02
N GLY A 145 -14.69 7.74 -6.66
CA GLY A 145 -15.79 8.64 -6.98
C GLY A 145 -15.62 10.05 -6.41
N ARG A 146 -15.10 10.18 -5.17
CA ARG A 146 -14.82 11.49 -4.56
C ARG A 146 -13.61 12.16 -5.16
N PHE A 147 -12.55 11.40 -5.41
CA PHE A 147 -11.31 11.91 -5.99
C PHE A 147 -11.53 12.52 -7.37
N HIS A 148 -12.25 11.84 -8.27
CA HIS A 148 -12.51 12.33 -9.62
C HIS A 148 -13.38 13.61 -9.67
N ARG A 149 -14.12 13.89 -8.61
CA ARG A 149 -14.86 15.16 -8.48
C ARG A 149 -13.96 16.34 -8.04
N HIS A 150 -12.76 16.08 -7.55
CA HIS A 150 -11.86 17.12 -7.10
C HIS A 150 -11.16 17.79 -8.28
N LYS A 151 -11.17 19.16 -8.32
CA LYS A 151 -10.60 19.97 -9.42
C LYS A 151 -9.14 19.64 -9.78
N LEU A 152 -8.35 19.24 -8.81
CA LEU A 152 -6.94 18.88 -9.01
C LEU A 152 -6.71 17.41 -9.38
N ALA A 153 -7.74 16.56 -9.42
CA ALA A 153 -7.59 15.14 -9.74
C ALA A 153 -6.88 14.92 -11.08
N PRO A 154 -7.29 15.56 -12.21
CA PRO A 154 -6.60 15.37 -13.49
C PRO A 154 -5.13 15.79 -13.45
N VAL A 155 -4.81 16.85 -12.69
CA VAL A 155 -3.44 17.33 -12.53
C VAL A 155 -2.59 16.33 -11.75
N VAL A 156 -3.11 15.81 -10.64
CA VAL A 156 -2.38 14.92 -9.75
C VAL A 156 -2.10 13.57 -10.40
N VAL A 157 -3.11 12.96 -11.07
CA VAL A 157 -2.93 11.65 -11.74
C VAL A 157 -2.11 11.75 -13.03
N SER A 158 -1.94 12.94 -13.59
CA SER A 158 -1.09 13.12 -14.77
C SER A 158 0.38 12.80 -14.50
N LEU A 159 0.82 12.89 -13.24
CA LEU A 159 2.19 12.55 -12.87
C LEU A 159 2.38 11.02 -12.86
N PRO A 160 3.23 10.47 -13.76
CA PRO A 160 3.43 9.03 -13.86
C PRO A 160 3.69 8.37 -12.51
N GLY A 161 3.01 7.26 -12.21
CA GLY A 161 3.12 6.55 -10.93
C GLY A 161 2.26 7.11 -9.78
N ILE A 162 1.37 8.08 -10.06
CA ILE A 162 0.30 8.47 -9.14
C ILE A 162 -1.02 7.99 -9.74
N GLY A 163 -1.61 6.97 -9.13
CA GLY A 163 -2.98 6.56 -9.42
C GLY A 163 -3.98 7.20 -8.45
N THR A 164 -5.27 6.87 -8.61
CA THR A 164 -6.39 7.42 -7.85
C THR A 164 -6.16 7.40 -6.33
N LEU A 165 -5.75 6.27 -5.76
CA LEU A 165 -5.57 6.14 -4.31
C LEU A 165 -4.42 6.99 -3.78
N LEU A 166 -3.27 7.03 -4.46
CA LEU A 166 -2.15 7.89 -4.05
C LEU A 166 -2.49 9.36 -4.22
N GLY A 167 -3.21 9.72 -5.29
CA GLY A 167 -3.71 11.06 -5.52
C GLY A 167 -4.70 11.51 -4.45
N ALA A 168 -5.65 10.65 -4.09
CA ALA A 168 -6.60 10.90 -3.01
C ALA A 168 -5.90 11.07 -1.66
N GLU A 169 -4.91 10.23 -1.33
CA GLU A 169 -4.11 10.40 -0.11
C GLU A 169 -3.31 11.71 -0.11
N PHE A 170 -2.76 12.11 -1.26
CA PHE A 170 -2.07 13.38 -1.39
C PHE A 170 -3.03 14.55 -1.11
N LEU A 171 -4.18 14.61 -1.77
CA LEU A 171 -5.18 15.65 -1.57
C LEU A 171 -5.73 15.65 -0.14
N ALA A 172 -6.00 14.49 0.43
CA ALA A 172 -6.47 14.35 1.81
C ALA A 172 -5.50 14.93 2.84
N VAL A 173 -4.18 14.83 2.60
CA VAL A 173 -3.15 15.33 3.52
C VAL A 173 -2.83 16.79 3.29
N THR A 174 -2.85 17.27 2.03
CA THR A 174 -2.43 18.63 1.68
C THR A 174 -3.60 19.59 1.57
N GLY A 175 -4.84 19.09 1.55
CA GLY A 175 -6.02 19.91 1.28
C GLY A 175 -6.11 20.43 -0.15
N GLY A 176 -5.22 20.01 -1.04
CA GLY A 176 -5.07 20.60 -2.37
C GLY A 176 -4.48 22.02 -2.34
N GLU A 177 -4.24 22.56 -1.14
CA GLU A 177 -3.64 23.89 -0.95
C GLU A 177 -2.19 23.76 -0.48
N LEU A 178 -1.25 24.05 -1.37
CA LEU A 178 0.17 23.96 -1.03
C LEU A 178 0.71 25.23 -0.35
N ALA A 179 -0.07 26.31 -0.35
CA ALA A 179 0.32 27.57 0.25
C ALA A 179 0.67 27.46 1.74
N CYS A 180 0.01 26.56 2.47
CA CYS A 180 0.29 26.34 3.90
C CYS A 180 1.73 25.81 4.15
N PHE A 181 2.35 25.16 3.17
CA PHE A 181 3.74 24.72 3.26
C PHE A 181 4.74 25.82 2.84
N GLY A 182 4.30 26.78 2.04
CA GLY A 182 5.11 27.90 1.54
C GLY A 182 6.12 27.50 0.46
N THR A 183 6.82 26.37 0.61
CA THR A 183 7.83 25.89 -0.35
C THR A 183 7.78 24.37 -0.54
N PRO A 184 8.23 23.84 -1.70
CA PRO A 184 8.35 22.42 -1.91
C PRO A 184 9.34 21.74 -0.95
N ASP A 185 10.32 22.48 -0.44
CA ASP A 185 11.28 21.97 0.54
C ASP A 185 10.62 21.68 1.89
N ARG A 186 9.72 22.56 2.34
CA ARG A 186 8.93 22.33 3.56
C ARG A 186 7.95 21.17 3.40
N LEU A 187 7.30 21.05 2.23
CA LEU A 187 6.47 19.86 1.94
C LEU A 187 7.30 18.58 1.96
N ALA A 188 8.51 18.60 1.38
CA ALA A 188 9.42 17.46 1.41
C ALA A 188 9.89 17.12 2.83
N ALA A 189 10.19 18.12 3.64
CA ALA A 189 10.55 17.93 5.04
C ALA A 189 9.38 17.33 5.84
N PHE A 190 8.18 17.84 5.65
CA PHE A 190 6.96 17.30 6.25
C PHE A 190 6.69 15.84 5.83
N ALA A 191 6.97 15.49 4.56
CA ALA A 191 6.89 14.11 4.05
C ALA A 191 8.09 13.24 4.47
N GLY A 192 9.09 13.76 5.20
CA GLY A 192 10.27 12.99 5.59
C GLY A 192 11.20 12.63 4.43
N LEU A 193 11.17 13.43 3.36
CA LEU A 193 11.99 13.25 2.15
C LEU A 193 13.18 14.23 2.08
N ALA A 194 13.26 15.17 3.01
CA ALA A 194 14.43 16.02 3.20
C ALA A 194 15.23 15.52 4.40
N PRO A 195 16.56 15.46 4.30
CA PRO A 195 17.39 15.09 5.44
C PRO A 195 17.29 16.17 6.53
N ALA A 196 17.22 15.74 7.79
CA ALA A 196 17.31 16.63 8.93
C ALA A 196 18.79 16.90 9.25
N SER A 197 19.17 18.15 9.41
CA SER A 197 20.50 18.50 9.93
C SER A 197 20.54 18.24 11.42
N TRP A 198 21.62 17.61 11.85
CA TRP A 198 21.95 17.40 13.26
C TRP A 198 23.29 18.11 13.56
N ASP A 199 23.30 19.37 13.21
CA ASP A 199 24.49 20.18 13.39
C ASP A 199 24.59 20.61 14.85
N SER A 200 25.77 20.47 15.45
CA SER A 200 26.09 20.95 16.79
C SER A 200 27.38 21.77 16.75
N GLY A 201 27.33 23.05 17.10
CA GLY A 201 28.43 23.94 17.27
C GLY A 201 29.56 23.82 16.21
N ARG A 202 30.46 22.85 16.38
CA ARG A 202 31.64 22.64 15.52
C ARG A 202 31.42 21.69 14.35
N ILE A 203 30.31 20.86 14.37
CA ILE A 203 30.06 19.85 13.36
C ILE A 203 28.92 20.35 12.46
N ARG A 204 29.20 20.61 11.18
CA ARG A 204 28.24 21.01 10.16
C ARG A 204 28.10 19.92 9.10
N GLY A 205 26.89 19.78 8.55
CA GLY A 205 26.62 18.84 7.45
C GLY A 205 26.28 17.43 7.91
N ASN A 206 26.09 17.17 9.21
CA ASN A 206 25.64 15.91 9.73
C ASN A 206 24.14 15.71 9.43
N ARG A 207 23.84 15.02 8.34
CA ARG A 207 22.48 14.83 7.84
C ARG A 207 21.96 13.45 8.22
N HIS A 208 20.85 13.43 8.97
CA HIS A 208 20.19 12.22 9.40
C HIS A 208 18.81 12.08 8.75
N ARG A 209 18.29 10.85 8.76
CA ARG A 209 16.89 10.61 8.40
C ARG A 209 15.99 11.29 9.44
N PRO A 210 14.96 12.06 9.04
CA PRO A 210 14.05 12.65 9.99
C PRO A 210 13.31 11.56 10.77
N GLN A 211 13.13 11.74 12.08
CA GLN A 211 12.41 10.79 12.94
C GLN A 211 10.91 11.09 12.98
N ARG A 212 10.53 12.38 12.87
CA ARG A 212 9.15 12.84 12.88
C ARG A 212 8.77 13.36 11.49
N TYR A 213 7.83 12.71 10.84
CA TYR A 213 7.34 13.07 9.52
C TYR A 213 5.97 12.46 9.25
N HIS A 214 5.27 12.97 8.25
CA HIS A 214 3.97 12.47 7.85
C HIS A 214 4.10 11.20 7.00
N ARG A 215 3.99 10.01 7.64
CA ARG A 215 4.23 8.69 7.02
C ARG A 215 3.39 8.41 5.78
N ARG A 216 2.11 8.84 5.80
CA ARG A 216 1.22 8.64 4.63
C ARG A 216 1.72 9.41 3.42
N LEU A 217 2.12 10.67 3.61
CA LEU A 217 2.65 11.50 2.52
C LEU A 217 3.99 10.98 2.00
N GLN A 218 4.87 10.48 2.90
CA GLN A 218 6.09 9.80 2.47
C GLN A 218 5.77 8.60 1.58
N ARG A 219 4.77 7.79 1.98
CA ARG A 219 4.32 6.62 1.20
C ARG A 219 3.83 7.02 -0.19
N VAL A 220 3.04 8.09 -0.30
CA VAL A 220 2.57 8.61 -1.60
C VAL A 220 3.75 8.86 -2.54
N PHE A 221 4.73 9.64 -2.11
CA PHE A 221 5.87 9.98 -2.95
C PHE A 221 6.81 8.79 -3.20
N TYR A 222 6.99 7.92 -2.22
CA TYR A 222 7.81 6.72 -2.36
C TYR A 222 7.24 5.76 -3.41
N TYR A 223 5.97 5.40 -3.31
CA TYR A 223 5.34 4.51 -4.28
C TYR A 223 5.18 5.17 -5.65
N SER A 224 4.86 6.46 -5.70
CA SER A 224 4.87 7.22 -6.93
C SER A 224 6.24 7.15 -7.63
N ALA A 225 7.34 7.31 -6.89
CA ALA A 225 8.69 7.16 -7.42
C ALA A 225 8.97 5.73 -7.89
N LEU A 226 8.64 4.74 -7.07
CA LEU A 226 8.89 3.33 -7.36
C LEU A 226 8.20 2.88 -8.65
N VAL A 227 6.92 3.21 -8.81
CA VAL A 227 6.14 2.86 -10.01
C VAL A 227 6.65 3.62 -11.24
N SER A 228 7.03 4.90 -11.08
CA SER A 228 7.51 5.71 -12.20
C SER A 228 8.82 5.23 -12.81
N ILE A 229 9.62 4.46 -12.09
CA ILE A 229 10.85 3.84 -12.64
C ILE A 229 10.53 2.92 -13.82
N GLY A 230 9.39 2.22 -13.78
CA GLY A 230 8.96 1.34 -14.87
C GLY A 230 8.18 2.03 -15.99
N SER A 231 7.59 3.22 -15.74
CA SER A 231 6.64 3.86 -16.66
C SER A 231 7.08 5.23 -17.20
N CYS A 232 8.18 5.80 -16.71
CA CYS A 232 8.64 7.14 -17.08
C CYS A 232 10.15 7.16 -17.30
N LEU A 233 10.56 7.50 -18.50
CA LEU A 233 11.97 7.47 -18.94
C LEU A 233 12.86 8.40 -18.09
N GLU A 234 12.40 9.61 -17.79
CA GLU A 234 13.15 10.56 -16.95
C GLU A 234 13.33 10.05 -15.52
N SER A 235 12.32 9.39 -14.98
CA SER A 235 12.39 8.77 -13.65
C SER A 235 13.37 7.61 -13.66
N ARG A 236 13.35 6.79 -14.71
CA ARG A 236 14.29 5.68 -14.91
C ARG A 236 15.72 6.19 -15.02
N ARG A 237 15.99 7.15 -15.91
CA ARG A 237 17.32 7.76 -16.07
C ARG A 237 17.85 8.37 -14.76
N PHE A 238 16.99 9.05 -14.02
CA PHE A 238 17.38 9.61 -12.72
C PHE A 238 17.72 8.50 -11.71
N TYR A 239 16.91 7.46 -11.62
CA TYR A 239 17.14 6.32 -10.74
C TYR A 239 18.45 5.61 -11.08
N ASP A 240 18.68 5.27 -12.34
CA ASP A 240 19.89 4.57 -12.80
C ASP A 240 21.15 5.38 -12.51
N ARG A 241 21.12 6.70 -12.73
CA ARG A 241 22.21 7.59 -12.34
C ARG A 241 22.48 7.53 -10.83
N LYS A 242 21.44 7.54 -9.99
CA LYS A 242 21.60 7.43 -8.53
C LYS A 242 22.14 6.08 -8.10
N ARG A 243 21.81 5.02 -8.83
CA ARG A 243 22.39 3.68 -8.62
C ARG A 243 23.88 3.65 -9.01
N ALA A 244 24.24 4.26 -10.11
CA ALA A 244 25.64 4.41 -10.57
C ALA A 244 26.50 5.25 -9.60
N GLU A 245 25.88 6.24 -8.91
CA GLU A 245 26.53 6.99 -7.83
C GLU A 245 26.71 6.15 -6.53
N GLY A 246 26.48 4.83 -6.54
CA GLY A 246 26.65 3.94 -5.39
C GLY A 246 25.48 3.92 -4.40
N LYS A 247 24.35 4.61 -4.66
CA LYS A 247 23.20 4.57 -3.75
C LYS A 247 22.50 3.20 -3.79
N ARG A 248 22.11 2.70 -2.62
CA ARG A 248 21.24 1.50 -2.52
C ARG A 248 19.88 1.78 -3.13
N HIS A 249 19.16 0.71 -3.54
CA HIS A 249 17.82 0.82 -4.16
C HIS A 249 16.90 1.80 -3.44
N THR A 250 16.65 1.59 -2.15
CA THR A 250 15.77 2.46 -1.34
C THR A 250 16.24 3.92 -1.31
N GLN A 251 17.56 4.16 -1.26
CA GLN A 251 18.11 5.52 -1.26
C GLN A 251 17.90 6.21 -2.61
N ALA A 252 18.06 5.49 -3.72
CA ALA A 252 17.81 6.01 -5.06
C ALA A 252 16.32 6.33 -5.27
N VAL A 253 15.41 5.44 -4.79
CA VAL A 253 13.95 5.69 -4.82
C VAL A 253 13.58 6.91 -3.97
N LEU A 254 14.14 7.06 -2.76
CA LEU A 254 13.87 8.23 -1.91
C LEU A 254 14.41 9.53 -2.54
N ALA A 255 15.55 9.49 -3.22
CA ALA A 255 16.07 10.65 -3.95
C ALA A 255 15.14 11.03 -5.11
N LEU A 256 14.61 10.05 -5.84
CA LEU A 256 13.60 10.27 -6.88
C LEU A 256 12.29 10.82 -6.26
N ALA A 257 11.83 10.22 -5.16
CA ALA A 257 10.64 10.70 -4.43
C ALA A 257 10.77 12.17 -4.05
N ARG A 258 11.96 12.58 -3.54
CA ARG A 258 12.24 13.98 -3.22
C ARG A 258 12.12 14.90 -4.45
N ARG A 259 12.66 14.50 -5.60
CA ARG A 259 12.52 15.24 -6.86
C ARG A 259 11.06 15.37 -7.29
N ARG A 260 10.27 14.31 -7.12
CA ARG A 260 8.85 14.28 -7.48
C ARG A 260 7.99 15.23 -6.64
N VAL A 261 8.40 15.53 -5.40
CA VAL A 261 7.75 16.59 -4.61
C VAL A 261 7.79 17.92 -5.37
N ASN A 262 8.95 18.30 -5.93
CA ASN A 262 9.09 19.54 -6.68
C ASN A 262 8.22 19.55 -7.94
N VAL A 263 8.17 18.42 -8.65
CA VAL A 263 7.36 18.31 -9.87
C VAL A 263 5.88 18.43 -9.52
N LEU A 264 5.39 17.63 -8.56
CA LEU A 264 3.97 17.70 -8.17
C LEU A 264 3.59 19.06 -7.59
N TRP A 265 4.48 19.68 -6.83
CA TRP A 265 4.31 21.06 -6.36
C TRP A 265 4.06 22.04 -7.52
N ALA A 266 4.91 22.00 -8.54
CA ALA A 266 4.77 22.88 -9.71
C ALA A 266 3.47 22.59 -10.47
N LEU A 267 3.12 21.32 -10.69
CA LEU A 267 1.89 20.93 -11.37
C LEU A 267 0.64 21.47 -10.66
N VAL A 268 0.58 21.29 -9.32
CA VAL A 268 -0.56 21.73 -8.51
C VAL A 268 -0.64 23.26 -8.42
N ARG A 269 0.51 23.92 -8.23
CA ARG A 269 0.59 25.40 -8.20
C ARG A 269 0.10 26.01 -9.51
N ASP A 270 0.57 25.47 -10.63
CA ASP A 270 0.30 26.01 -11.97
C ASP A 270 -0.99 25.44 -12.58
N GLN A 271 -1.64 24.49 -11.88
CA GLN A 271 -2.85 23.77 -12.32
C GLN A 271 -2.70 23.15 -13.72
N ARG A 272 -1.51 22.63 -14.03
CA ARG A 272 -1.18 22.06 -15.34
C ARG A 272 -0.87 20.58 -15.22
N PRO A 273 -1.35 19.75 -16.16
CA PRO A 273 -0.99 18.34 -16.20
C PRO A 273 0.51 18.17 -16.54
N TYR A 274 1.06 17.05 -16.08
CA TYR A 274 2.42 16.66 -16.41
C TYR A 274 2.56 16.44 -17.92
N ARG A 275 3.62 16.99 -18.49
CA ARG A 275 4.04 16.75 -19.88
C ARG A 275 5.48 16.26 -19.83
N PRO A 276 5.78 15.06 -20.42
CA PRO A 276 7.17 14.62 -20.55
C PRO A 276 7.97 15.67 -21.33
N ALA A 277 9.21 15.92 -20.92
CA ALA A 277 10.11 16.71 -21.77
C ALA A 277 10.31 15.97 -23.10
N PRO A 278 10.34 16.66 -24.22
CA PRO A 278 10.73 16.02 -25.48
C PRO A 278 12.11 15.37 -25.30
N PRO A 279 12.36 14.21 -25.94
CA PRO A 279 13.70 13.64 -25.92
C PRO A 279 14.67 14.73 -26.38
N ALA A 280 15.76 14.91 -25.61
CA ALA A 280 16.83 15.78 -26.06
C ALA A 280 17.21 15.29 -27.46
N ALA A 281 17.10 16.15 -28.47
CA ALA A 281 17.64 15.86 -29.79
C ALA A 281 19.13 15.54 -29.58
N ASP A 282 19.54 14.35 -29.94
CA ASP A 282 20.95 14.01 -30.00
C ASP A 282 21.58 15.06 -30.90
N ILE A 283 22.26 16.02 -30.31
CA ILE A 283 23.13 16.93 -31.04
C ILE A 283 24.32 16.05 -31.42
N ALA A 284 24.27 15.61 -32.70
CA ALA A 284 25.35 14.88 -33.36
C ALA A 284 26.60 15.76 -33.46
#